data_d7768bef964293ded8473c3c0903a984
#
_entry.id   d7768bef964293ded8473c3c0903a984
#
_cell.length_a   1.000
_cell.length_b   1.000
_cell.length_c   1.000
_cell.angle_alpha   90.00
_cell.angle_beta   90.00
_cell.angle_gamma   90.00
#
_symmetry.space_group_name_H-M   'P 1'
#
loop_
_entity.id
_entity.type
_entity.pdbx_description
1 polymer ?
#
loop_
_entity_poly.entity_id
_entity_poly.type
_entity_poly.pdbx_seq_one_letter_code
_entity_poly.pdbx_strand_id
1 'polypeptide(L)'
;MVKKVLVVEDHHDTSFLLCRLLKTEGYEVEHAIDGMVGFNAAESAPPDLIVTDIQMPRMDGIEMIKRIRGSKDISRTPIIVMSAYGKRLIDDALEAGADAFIEKPIDLDSFLATIKSKLPSV
;
A
#
# COMPACT_ATOMS: atom_id res chain seq x y z
N MET A 1 -17.89 -7.50 -7.57
CA MET A 1 -17.42 -7.74 -6.20
C MET A 1 -16.62 -6.56 -5.69
N VAL A 2 -16.78 -6.25 -4.41
CA VAL A 2 -16.05 -5.16 -3.78
C VAL A 2 -14.58 -5.55 -3.64
N LYS A 3 -13.69 -4.68 -4.07
CA LYS A 3 -12.25 -4.89 -3.93
C LYS A 3 -11.76 -4.32 -2.60
N LYS A 4 -10.80 -5.01 -1.99
CA LYS A 4 -10.25 -4.64 -0.69
C LYS A 4 -8.87 -4.06 -0.85
N VAL A 5 -8.64 -2.90 -0.23
CA VAL A 5 -7.34 -2.21 -0.21
C VAL A 5 -6.83 -2.18 1.22
N LEU A 6 -5.59 -2.63 1.43
CA LEU A 6 -4.90 -2.51 2.71
C LEU A 6 -4.02 -1.27 2.64
N VAL A 7 -4.24 -0.32 3.56
CA VAL A 7 -3.44 0.91 3.66
C VAL A 7 -2.51 0.77 4.86
N VAL A 8 -1.20 0.82 4.62
CA VAL A 8 -0.18 0.71 5.66
C VAL A 8 0.49 2.06 5.81
N GLU A 9 0.17 2.76 6.89
CA GLU A 9 0.61 4.14 7.11
C GLU A 9 0.58 4.44 8.60
N ASP A 10 1.70 4.95 9.14
CA ASP A 10 1.80 5.29 10.57
C ASP A 10 1.29 6.69 10.90
N HIS A 11 1.20 7.59 9.90
CA HIS A 11 0.66 8.93 10.09
C HIS A 11 -0.86 8.89 10.13
N HIS A 12 -1.44 9.21 11.29
CA HIS A 12 -2.88 9.11 11.50
C HIS A 12 -3.70 9.95 10.51
N ASP A 13 -3.32 11.20 10.31
CA ASP A 13 -4.08 12.09 9.42
C ASP A 13 -4.05 11.61 7.97
N THR A 14 -2.88 11.16 7.50
CA THR A 14 -2.74 10.63 6.14
C THR A 14 -3.56 9.36 5.95
N SER A 15 -3.46 8.42 6.91
CA SER A 15 -4.21 7.18 6.80
C SER A 15 -5.71 7.42 6.83
N PHE A 16 -6.18 8.32 7.69
CA PHE A 16 -7.59 8.66 7.77
C PHE A 16 -8.11 9.21 6.44
N LEU A 17 -7.37 10.15 5.85
CA LEU A 17 -7.75 10.76 4.59
C LEU A 17 -7.81 9.72 3.46
N LEU A 18 -6.77 8.90 3.34
CA LEU A 18 -6.70 7.91 2.26
C LEU A 18 -7.77 6.83 2.42
N CYS A 19 -7.99 6.36 3.64
CA CYS A 19 -9.02 5.35 3.89
C CYS A 19 -10.41 5.89 3.56
N ARG A 20 -10.69 7.13 3.95
CA ARG A 20 -11.97 7.76 3.67
C ARG A 20 -12.18 7.93 2.17
N LEU A 21 -11.15 8.39 1.46
CA LEU A 21 -11.21 8.57 0.01
C LEU A 21 -11.50 7.25 -0.70
N LEU A 22 -10.79 6.19 -0.31
CA LEU A 22 -10.98 4.88 -0.92
C LEU A 22 -12.36 4.31 -0.65
N LYS A 23 -12.87 4.47 0.57
CA LYS A 23 -14.23 4.04 0.90
C LYS A 23 -15.28 4.78 0.07
N THR A 24 -15.08 6.08 -0.14
CA THR A 24 -15.98 6.88 -0.96
C THR A 24 -16.01 6.37 -2.41
N GLU A 25 -14.88 5.83 -2.89
CA GLU A 25 -14.80 5.26 -4.23
C GLU A 25 -15.34 3.82 -4.32
N GLY A 26 -15.84 3.27 -3.23
CA GLY A 26 -16.46 1.95 -3.23
C GLY A 26 -15.57 0.81 -2.81
N TYR A 27 -14.33 1.07 -2.37
CA TYR A 27 -13.45 0.01 -1.91
C TYR A 27 -13.71 -0.33 -0.45
N GLU A 28 -13.49 -1.60 -0.10
CA GLU A 28 -13.36 -2.00 1.28
C GLU A 28 -11.92 -1.70 1.71
N VAL A 29 -11.75 -1.13 2.91
CA VAL A 29 -10.42 -0.65 3.34
C VAL A 29 -10.09 -1.20 4.72
N GLU A 30 -8.89 -1.72 4.84
CA GLU A 30 -8.28 -2.08 6.11
C GLU A 30 -7.04 -1.22 6.31
N HIS A 31 -6.77 -0.81 7.55
CA HIS A 31 -5.62 0.04 7.88
C HIS A 31 -4.68 -0.67 8.84
N ALA A 32 -3.37 -0.56 8.59
CA ALA A 32 -2.32 -1.04 9.48
C ALA A 32 -1.36 0.09 9.78
N ILE A 33 -0.86 0.17 11.01
CA ILE A 33 -0.04 1.29 11.47
C ILE A 33 1.46 1.13 11.20
N ASP A 34 1.89 -0.07 10.80
CA ASP A 34 3.30 -0.32 10.44
C ASP A 34 3.40 -1.58 9.58
N GLY A 35 4.62 -1.88 9.14
CA GLY A 35 4.85 -3.01 8.24
C GLY A 35 4.57 -4.37 8.86
N MET A 36 4.79 -4.53 10.17
CA MET A 36 4.53 -5.80 10.84
C MET A 36 3.02 -6.08 10.90
N VAL A 37 2.24 -5.07 11.33
CA VAL A 37 0.78 -5.19 11.37
C VAL A 37 0.25 -5.38 9.95
N GLY A 38 0.83 -4.66 8.97
CA GLY A 38 0.42 -4.77 7.58
C GLY A 38 0.66 -6.15 7.00
N PHE A 39 1.83 -6.72 7.24
CA PHE A 39 2.15 -8.06 6.77
C PHE A 39 1.19 -9.09 7.38
N ASN A 40 0.99 -9.02 8.69
CA ASN A 40 0.10 -9.95 9.38
C ASN A 40 -1.34 -9.82 8.89
N ALA A 41 -1.81 -8.60 8.67
CA ALA A 41 -3.14 -8.36 8.13
C ALA A 41 -3.29 -8.95 6.73
N ALA A 42 -2.29 -8.76 5.88
CA ALA A 42 -2.32 -9.28 4.51
C ALA A 42 -2.36 -10.80 4.48
N GLU A 43 -1.63 -11.46 5.38
CA GLU A 43 -1.66 -12.92 5.45
C GLU A 43 -2.98 -13.45 5.98
N SER A 44 -3.54 -12.77 6.99
CA SER A 44 -4.79 -13.22 7.64
C SER A 44 -6.01 -13.05 6.74
N ALA A 45 -6.05 -11.95 5.97
CA ALA A 45 -7.17 -11.63 5.10
C ALA A 45 -6.61 -10.94 3.85
N PRO A 46 -6.17 -11.72 2.85
CA PRO A 46 -5.47 -11.18 1.69
C PRO A 46 -6.25 -10.06 0.98
N PRO A 47 -5.63 -8.89 0.83
CA PRO A 47 -6.26 -7.79 0.10
C PRO A 47 -6.06 -7.94 -1.41
N ASP A 48 -6.81 -7.14 -2.17
CA ASP A 48 -6.63 -7.08 -3.62
C ASP A 48 -5.51 -6.12 -4.00
N LEU A 49 -5.17 -5.19 -3.10
CA LEU A 49 -4.11 -4.20 -3.32
C LEU A 49 -3.58 -3.72 -1.98
N ILE A 50 -2.28 -3.43 -1.94
CA ILE A 50 -1.64 -2.84 -0.76
C ILE A 50 -1.08 -1.48 -1.15
N VAL A 51 -1.37 -0.46 -0.34
CA VAL A 51 -0.77 0.87 -0.45
C VAL A 51 0.02 1.08 0.83
N THR A 52 1.31 1.35 0.73
CA THR A 52 2.15 1.46 1.91
C THR A 52 3.12 2.63 1.84
N ASP A 53 3.35 3.27 2.98
CA ASP A 53 4.49 4.16 3.14
C ASP A 53 5.77 3.31 3.18
N ILE A 54 6.91 3.92 2.90
CA ILE A 54 8.19 3.22 2.98
C ILE A 54 8.76 3.31 4.39
N GLN A 55 8.80 4.51 4.97
CA GLN A 55 9.41 4.70 6.30
C GLN A 55 8.37 4.61 7.40
N MET A 56 8.46 3.57 8.20
CA MET A 56 7.55 3.30 9.31
C MET A 56 8.32 2.64 10.45
N PRO A 57 7.82 2.75 11.71
CA PRO A 57 8.48 2.08 12.83
C PRO A 57 8.32 0.55 12.74
N ARG A 58 9.16 -0.16 13.44
CA ARG A 58 9.26 -1.61 13.57
C ARG A 58 9.65 -2.28 12.26
N MET A 59 8.77 -2.36 11.29
CA MET A 59 9.09 -2.92 9.98
C MET A 59 8.72 -1.88 8.92
N ASP A 60 9.71 -1.43 8.14
CA ASP A 60 9.44 -0.46 7.09
C ASP A 60 8.78 -1.12 5.86
N GLY A 61 8.38 -0.28 4.91
CA GLY A 61 7.66 -0.77 3.73
C GLY A 61 8.48 -1.68 2.84
N ILE A 62 9.79 -1.44 2.72
CA ILE A 62 10.64 -2.29 1.87
C ILE A 62 10.77 -3.69 2.46
N GLU A 63 10.98 -3.80 3.76
CA GLU A 63 11.03 -5.10 4.42
C GLU A 63 9.68 -5.82 4.30
N MET A 64 8.59 -5.10 4.48
CA MET A 64 7.25 -5.67 4.33
C MET A 64 7.04 -6.21 2.92
N ILE A 65 7.45 -5.45 1.89
CA ILE A 65 7.33 -5.88 0.50
C ILE A 65 8.08 -7.19 0.27
N LYS A 66 9.30 -7.28 0.76
CA LYS A 66 10.11 -8.50 0.62
C LYS A 66 9.42 -9.69 1.25
N ARG A 67 8.84 -9.52 2.42
CA ARG A 67 8.12 -10.60 3.11
C ARG A 67 6.86 -11.00 2.36
N ILE A 68 6.13 -10.03 1.83
CA ILE A 68 4.94 -10.31 1.04
C ILE A 68 5.31 -11.12 -0.21
N ARG A 69 6.36 -10.73 -0.92
CA ARG A 69 6.80 -11.43 -2.12
C ARG A 69 7.29 -12.84 -1.82
N GLY A 70 7.74 -13.10 -0.60
CA GLY A 70 8.13 -14.43 -0.15
C GLY A 70 7.00 -15.26 0.45
N SER A 71 5.80 -14.72 0.58
CA SER A 71 4.67 -15.40 1.18
C SER A 71 3.76 -15.97 0.10
N LYS A 72 3.56 -17.27 0.11
CA LYS A 72 2.88 -18.01 -0.96
C LYS A 72 1.54 -17.44 -1.38
N ASP A 73 0.69 -17.09 -0.41
CA ASP A 73 -0.70 -16.72 -0.67
C ASP A 73 -0.86 -15.27 -1.12
N ILE A 74 0.13 -14.41 -0.87
CA ILE A 74 0.08 -12.99 -1.17
C ILE A 74 1.25 -12.52 -2.03
N SER A 75 2.02 -13.45 -2.59
CA SER A 75 3.25 -13.12 -3.33
C SER A 75 3.03 -12.27 -4.57
N ARG A 76 1.82 -12.24 -5.10
CA ARG A 76 1.49 -11.48 -6.32
C ARG A 76 0.56 -10.29 -6.07
N THR A 77 0.24 -10.01 -4.83
CA THR A 77 -0.64 -8.88 -4.50
C THR A 77 -0.01 -7.58 -5.02
N PRO A 78 -0.74 -6.76 -5.78
CA PRO A 78 -0.20 -5.47 -6.23
C PRO A 78 0.15 -4.57 -5.05
N ILE A 79 1.31 -3.91 -5.11
CA ILE A 79 1.80 -3.05 -4.05
C ILE A 79 2.18 -1.69 -4.63
N ILE A 80 1.60 -0.63 -4.06
CA ILE A 80 1.93 0.75 -4.40
C ILE A 80 2.61 1.38 -3.19
N VAL A 81 3.79 1.98 -3.39
CA VAL A 81 4.49 2.66 -2.31
C VAL A 81 4.28 4.16 -2.39
N MET A 82 4.24 4.80 -1.22
CA MET A 82 4.16 6.25 -1.08
C MET A 82 5.44 6.73 -0.41
N SER A 83 6.06 7.81 -0.91
CA SER A 83 7.28 8.32 -0.34
C SER A 83 7.46 9.81 -0.55
N ALA A 84 7.93 10.51 0.48
CA ALA A 84 8.38 11.90 0.40
C ALA A 84 9.89 11.97 0.11
N TYR A 85 10.58 10.84 0.18
CA TYR A 85 12.03 10.77 0.12
C TYR A 85 12.46 10.27 -1.25
N GLY A 86 13.53 10.81 -1.73
CA GLY A 86 14.00 10.76 -3.10
C GLY A 86 14.02 9.41 -3.81
N LYS A 87 14.49 9.50 -5.02
CA LYS A 87 14.48 8.43 -6.02
C LYS A 87 15.08 7.11 -5.51
N ARG A 88 16.11 7.17 -4.64
CA ARG A 88 16.76 5.96 -4.16
C ARG A 88 15.85 5.03 -3.39
N LEU A 89 15.03 5.57 -2.49
CA LEU A 89 14.08 4.74 -1.72
C LEU A 89 12.99 4.17 -2.63
N ILE A 90 12.57 4.95 -3.62
CA ILE A 90 11.60 4.47 -4.60
C ILE A 90 12.21 3.33 -5.41
N ASP A 91 13.45 3.49 -5.88
CA ASP A 91 14.15 2.44 -6.63
C ASP A 91 14.32 1.17 -5.80
N ASP A 92 14.69 1.32 -4.52
CA ASP A 92 14.84 0.19 -3.62
C ASP A 92 13.50 -0.54 -3.41
N ALA A 93 12.41 0.21 -3.30
CA ALA A 93 11.07 -0.38 -3.15
C ALA A 93 10.64 -1.13 -4.41
N LEU A 94 10.88 -0.55 -5.58
CA LEU A 94 10.56 -1.19 -6.85
C LEU A 94 11.40 -2.47 -7.04
N GLU A 95 12.68 -2.42 -6.68
CA GLU A 95 13.53 -3.60 -6.74
C GLU A 95 13.07 -4.68 -5.77
N ALA A 96 12.54 -4.29 -4.61
CA ALA A 96 11.99 -5.24 -3.65
C ALA A 96 10.69 -5.89 -4.13
N GLY A 97 10.02 -5.30 -5.12
CA GLY A 97 8.83 -5.88 -5.71
C GLY A 97 7.60 -4.99 -5.74
N ALA A 98 7.73 -3.70 -5.44
CA ALA A 98 6.61 -2.76 -5.58
C ALA A 98 6.24 -2.60 -7.06
N ASP A 99 4.96 -2.40 -7.33
CA ASP A 99 4.45 -2.30 -8.70
C ASP A 99 4.34 -0.86 -9.19
N ALA A 100 4.25 0.09 -8.27
CA ALA A 100 4.14 1.51 -8.62
C ALA A 100 4.51 2.35 -7.40
N PHE A 101 4.67 3.65 -7.61
CA PHE A 101 4.95 4.57 -6.51
C PHE A 101 4.14 5.85 -6.67
N ILE A 102 3.93 6.53 -5.55
CA ILE A 102 3.26 7.83 -5.48
C ILE A 102 4.13 8.74 -4.63
N GLU A 103 4.50 9.89 -5.17
CA GLU A 103 5.29 10.86 -4.42
C GLU A 103 4.40 11.68 -3.49
N LYS A 104 4.93 12.00 -2.30
CA LYS A 104 4.29 12.94 -1.39
C LYS A 104 4.79 14.35 -1.67
N PRO A 105 3.96 15.40 -1.56
CA PRO A 105 2.58 15.36 -1.09
C PRO A 105 1.65 14.71 -2.10
N ILE A 106 0.68 13.96 -1.58
CA ILE A 106 -0.20 13.14 -2.42
C ILE A 106 -1.22 14.00 -3.15
N ASP A 107 -1.25 13.91 -4.47
CA ASP A 107 -2.33 14.46 -5.29
C ASP A 107 -3.44 13.40 -5.35
N LEU A 108 -4.62 13.73 -4.83
CA LEU A 108 -5.70 12.74 -4.68
C LEU A 108 -6.18 12.18 -6.01
N ASP A 109 -6.23 12.99 -7.06
CA ASP A 109 -6.64 12.48 -8.37
C ASP A 109 -5.63 11.49 -8.93
N SER A 110 -4.33 11.81 -8.81
CA SER A 110 -3.26 10.90 -9.23
C SER A 110 -3.24 9.62 -8.41
N PHE A 111 -3.49 9.75 -7.11
CA PHE A 111 -3.58 8.60 -6.21
C PHE A 111 -4.68 7.65 -6.69
N LEU A 112 -5.88 8.15 -6.90
CA LEU A 112 -7.00 7.31 -7.36
C LEU A 112 -6.73 6.71 -8.73
N ALA A 113 -6.12 7.47 -9.66
CA ALA A 113 -5.78 6.95 -10.97
C ALA A 113 -4.80 5.79 -10.87
N THR A 114 -3.79 5.91 -9.99
CA THR A 114 -2.81 4.84 -9.78
C THR A 114 -3.47 3.61 -9.17
N ILE A 115 -4.34 3.79 -8.18
CA ILE A 115 -5.09 2.68 -7.58
C ILE A 115 -5.88 1.94 -8.67
N LYS A 116 -6.64 2.68 -9.46
CA LYS A 116 -7.49 2.09 -10.50
C LYS A 116 -6.69 1.38 -11.59
N SER A 117 -5.47 1.86 -11.88
CA SER A 117 -4.62 1.22 -12.87
C SER A 117 -4.12 -0.15 -12.43
N LYS A 118 -3.95 -0.36 -11.11
CA LYS A 118 -3.48 -1.62 -10.54
C LYS A 118 -4.62 -2.51 -10.06
N LEU A 119 -5.81 -1.98 -9.96
CA LEU A 119 -6.98 -2.67 -9.45
C LEU A 119 -8.14 -2.39 -10.40
N PRO A 120 -8.13 -2.99 -11.59
CA PRO A 120 -9.17 -2.70 -12.57
C PRO A 120 -10.54 -3.10 -12.04
N SER A 121 -11.51 -2.25 -12.35
CA SER A 121 -12.90 -2.54 -11.98
C SER A 121 -13.38 -3.78 -12.72
N VAL A 122 -14.16 -4.54 -12.02
CA VAL A 122 -14.73 -5.78 -12.56
C VAL A 122 -15.93 -5.46 -13.47
#